data_98b07eb36079a584ed5378cdb586b52a
#
_entry.id   98b07eb36079a584ed5378cdb586b52a
#
_cell.length_a   1.000
_cell.length_b   1.000
_cell.length_c   1.000
_cell.angle_alpha   90.00
_cell.angle_beta   90.00
_cell.angle_gamma   90.00
#
_symmetry.space_group_name_H-M   'P 1'
#
loop_
_entity.id
_entity.type
_entity.pdbx_description
1 polymer ?
#
loop_
_entity_poly.entity_id
_entity_poly.type
_entity_poly.pdbx_seq_one_letter_code
_entity_poly.pdbx_strand_id
1 'polypeptide(L)'
;MSYQIIADSCGDFTEEMQKNPVFRSVPLTLEIASYSILDDEHFDQLDFLKRVKESPVGPKTACPSPEAFQKAIADSDAEEIYIVTLSAKLSGTFQAATIGQSLYEENSGEGKKKIHIFNSNSASAGECKLCMEIQELKEAGKSFEEVVSLIEKECSEITTLFVLESLDTLRKNGRLTGVKAFLASALNIKPVMGAVDGAIVQFGQQRGMQKALKKMVELAVEKAGGVDAVKNKRLVITHVNDPERAEQVKADFEKAAKFRDIVITNARGVATIYANDKGIIVAL
;
A
#
# COMPACT_ATOMS: atom_id res chain seq x y z
N MET A 1 13.20 23.44 7.34
CA MET A 1 13.74 22.64 6.24
C MET A 1 12.57 22.16 5.41
N SER A 2 12.68 22.27 4.08
CA SER A 2 11.67 21.75 3.16
C SER A 2 11.78 20.24 3.06
N TYR A 3 10.64 19.56 2.93
CA TYR A 3 10.61 18.11 2.81
C TYR A 3 9.67 17.65 1.71
N GLN A 4 9.92 16.47 1.17
CA GLN A 4 9.06 15.77 0.22
C GLN A 4 8.90 14.30 0.59
N ILE A 5 7.70 13.77 0.40
CA ILE A 5 7.36 12.38 0.58
C ILE A 5 7.11 11.79 -0.81
N ILE A 6 7.90 10.79 -1.18
CA ILE A 6 7.77 10.07 -2.44
C ILE A 6 7.27 8.67 -2.11
N ALA A 7 6.22 8.19 -2.80
CA ALA A 7 5.85 6.79 -2.73
C ALA A 7 5.76 6.20 -4.14
N ASP A 8 5.86 4.89 -4.27
CA ASP A 8 5.43 4.28 -5.51
C ASP A 8 3.89 4.29 -5.64
N SER A 9 3.36 4.02 -6.82
CA SER A 9 1.91 4.16 -7.07
C SER A 9 1.03 3.11 -6.39
N CYS A 10 1.63 2.14 -5.70
CA CYS A 10 0.87 1.24 -4.83
C CYS A 10 0.35 1.94 -3.56
N GLY A 11 0.86 3.12 -3.23
CA GLY A 11 0.55 3.86 -2.01
C GLY A 11 -0.86 4.45 -1.89
N ASP A 12 -1.74 4.24 -2.85
CA ASP A 12 -3.17 4.61 -2.85
C ASP A 12 -3.49 5.95 -2.13
N PHE A 13 -2.83 7.02 -2.54
CA PHE A 13 -2.98 8.35 -1.95
C PHE A 13 -4.43 8.83 -1.97
N THR A 14 -4.85 9.51 -0.89
CA THR A 14 -6.13 10.22 -0.84
C THR A 14 -6.16 11.35 -1.88
N GLU A 15 -7.37 11.82 -2.23
CA GLU A 15 -7.50 12.98 -3.14
C GLU A 15 -6.79 14.24 -2.61
N GLU A 16 -6.74 14.42 -1.30
CA GLU A 16 -6.03 15.53 -0.66
C GLU A 16 -4.51 15.39 -0.84
N MET A 17 -3.96 14.20 -0.58
CA MET A 17 -2.55 13.91 -0.78
C MET A 17 -2.14 14.11 -2.25
N GLN A 18 -2.97 13.68 -3.20
CA GLN A 18 -2.69 13.84 -4.64
C GLN A 18 -2.61 15.32 -5.07
N LYS A 19 -3.31 16.22 -4.38
CA LYS A 19 -3.30 17.66 -4.64
C LYS A 19 -2.20 18.40 -3.87
N ASN A 20 -1.63 17.77 -2.86
CA ASN A 20 -0.61 18.38 -2.00
C ASN A 20 0.79 18.15 -2.59
N PRO A 21 1.56 19.20 -2.95
CA PRO A 21 2.87 19.08 -3.58
C PRO A 21 3.94 18.40 -2.71
N VAL A 22 3.67 18.24 -1.41
CA VAL A 22 4.54 17.48 -0.51
C VAL A 22 4.59 15.99 -0.89
N PHE A 23 3.53 15.46 -1.50
CA PHE A 23 3.48 14.07 -1.93
C PHE A 23 3.77 13.94 -3.42
N ARG A 24 4.56 12.95 -3.76
CA ARG A 24 4.88 12.59 -5.14
C ARG A 24 4.76 11.09 -5.34
N SER A 25 4.14 10.67 -6.44
CA SER A 25 4.05 9.26 -6.81
C SER A 25 5.06 8.93 -7.92
N VAL A 26 5.70 7.76 -7.82
CA VAL A 26 6.51 7.16 -8.88
C VAL A 26 5.73 5.95 -9.43
N PRO A 27 5.23 6.04 -10.67
CA PRO A 27 4.27 5.08 -11.18
C PRO A 27 4.90 3.72 -11.52
N LEU A 28 4.23 2.63 -11.12
CA LEU A 28 4.45 1.31 -11.68
C LEU A 28 3.83 1.22 -13.07
N THR A 29 4.29 0.26 -13.88
CA THR A 29 3.63 -0.09 -15.14
C THR A 29 2.59 -1.17 -14.90
N LEU A 30 1.41 -0.98 -15.47
CA LEU A 30 0.29 -1.92 -15.45
C LEU A 30 0.14 -2.54 -16.83
N GLU A 31 0.03 -3.85 -16.90
CA GLU A 31 -0.03 -4.58 -18.17
C GLU A 31 -1.19 -5.58 -18.19
N ILE A 32 -1.91 -5.62 -19.31
CA ILE A 32 -2.89 -6.65 -19.57
C ILE A 32 -2.93 -6.97 -21.09
N ALA A 33 -2.61 -8.21 -21.47
CA ALA A 33 -2.42 -8.59 -22.87
C ALA A 33 -1.40 -7.66 -23.55
N SER A 34 -1.81 -6.95 -24.60
CA SER A 34 -0.99 -5.96 -25.31
C SER A 34 -1.17 -4.52 -24.80
N TYR A 35 -2.04 -4.30 -23.81
CA TYR A 35 -2.26 -2.98 -23.22
C TYR A 35 -1.30 -2.74 -22.07
N SER A 36 -0.58 -1.61 -22.14
CA SER A 36 0.35 -1.17 -21.10
C SER A 36 0.12 0.31 -20.78
N ILE A 37 0.06 0.67 -19.51
CA ILE A 37 -0.14 2.03 -19.04
C ILE A 37 0.65 2.26 -17.74
N LEU A 38 1.03 3.50 -17.46
CA LEU A 38 1.55 3.87 -16.15
C LEU A 38 0.40 4.05 -15.16
N ASP A 39 0.65 3.70 -13.90
CA ASP A 39 -0.28 3.95 -12.79
C ASP A 39 -0.13 5.39 -12.28
N ASP A 40 -0.46 6.36 -13.13
CA ASP A 40 -0.36 7.79 -12.90
C ASP A 40 -1.75 8.46 -12.89
N GLU A 41 -1.80 9.78 -13.05
CA GLU A 41 -3.03 10.56 -13.06
C GLU A 41 -4.00 10.21 -14.20
N HIS A 42 -3.53 9.52 -15.24
CA HIS A 42 -4.35 9.08 -16.39
C HIS A 42 -4.99 7.70 -16.18
N PHE A 43 -4.70 7.03 -15.05
CA PHE A 43 -5.29 5.73 -14.74
C PHE A 43 -6.79 5.83 -14.49
N ASP A 44 -7.57 5.11 -15.30
CA ASP A 44 -9.01 4.92 -15.12
C ASP A 44 -9.30 3.52 -14.57
N GLN A 45 -9.74 3.47 -13.30
CA GLN A 45 -10.01 2.23 -12.59
C GLN A 45 -11.11 1.40 -13.26
N LEU A 46 -12.19 2.05 -13.73
CA LEU A 46 -13.32 1.33 -14.29
C LEU A 46 -13.00 0.77 -15.67
N ASP A 47 -12.31 1.54 -16.53
CA ASP A 47 -11.83 1.05 -17.82
C ASP A 47 -10.87 -0.12 -17.62
N PHE A 48 -9.95 0.00 -16.66
CA PHE A 48 -8.99 -1.07 -16.39
C PHE A 48 -9.66 -2.35 -15.88
N LEU A 49 -10.60 -2.26 -14.94
CA LEU A 49 -11.38 -3.40 -14.43
C LEU A 49 -12.18 -4.08 -15.56
N LYS A 50 -12.73 -3.30 -16.48
CA LYS A 50 -13.41 -3.83 -17.67
C LYS A 50 -12.45 -4.64 -18.54
N ARG A 51 -11.26 -4.10 -18.84
CA ARG A 51 -10.22 -4.80 -19.62
C ARG A 51 -9.76 -6.10 -18.94
N VAL A 52 -9.58 -6.08 -17.62
CA VAL A 52 -9.24 -7.28 -16.83
C VAL A 52 -10.31 -8.34 -16.98
N LYS A 53 -11.59 -7.96 -16.94
CA LYS A 53 -12.71 -8.89 -17.07
C LYS A 53 -12.82 -9.49 -18.47
N GLU A 54 -12.53 -8.71 -19.51
CA GLU A 54 -12.64 -9.12 -20.92
C GLU A 54 -11.38 -9.87 -21.41
N SER A 55 -10.27 -9.79 -20.68
CA SER A 55 -9.01 -10.40 -21.11
C SER A 55 -8.91 -11.89 -20.78
N PRO A 56 -8.46 -12.73 -21.73
CA PRO A 56 -8.17 -14.14 -21.46
C PRO A 56 -6.92 -14.35 -20.62
N VAL A 57 -6.07 -13.32 -20.47
CA VAL A 57 -4.84 -13.36 -19.67
C VAL A 57 -4.95 -12.45 -18.45
N GLY A 58 -4.35 -12.87 -17.33
CA GLY A 58 -4.34 -12.05 -16.12
C GLY A 58 -3.43 -10.83 -16.25
N PRO A 59 -3.73 -9.75 -15.52
CA PRO A 59 -2.91 -8.56 -15.49
C PRO A 59 -1.58 -8.80 -14.76
N LYS A 60 -0.59 -7.94 -15.05
CA LYS A 60 0.75 -7.92 -14.42
C LYS A 60 1.15 -6.50 -14.09
N THR A 61 2.17 -6.36 -13.26
CA THR A 61 2.82 -5.07 -13.01
C THR A 61 4.32 -5.19 -13.16
N ALA A 62 4.98 -4.09 -13.55
CA ALA A 62 6.41 -3.92 -13.45
C ALA A 62 6.74 -2.77 -12.50
N CYS A 63 7.77 -2.95 -11.66
CA CYS A 63 8.24 -1.89 -10.77
C CYS A 63 8.79 -0.71 -11.58
N PRO A 64 8.83 0.50 -10.99
CA PRO A 64 9.49 1.64 -11.62
C PRO A 64 10.98 1.36 -11.84
N SER A 65 11.58 2.00 -12.83
CA SER A 65 13.01 1.89 -13.04
C SER A 65 13.79 2.72 -11.99
N PRO A 66 15.07 2.40 -11.73
CA PRO A 66 15.93 3.22 -10.89
C PRO A 66 15.99 4.69 -11.34
N GLU A 67 16.03 4.94 -12.64
CA GLU A 67 16.06 6.29 -13.21
C GLU A 67 14.80 7.09 -12.91
N ALA A 68 13.63 6.42 -12.77
CA ALA A 68 12.39 7.09 -12.37
C ALA A 68 12.51 7.64 -10.93
N PHE A 69 13.10 6.88 -10.00
CA PHE A 69 13.39 7.34 -8.65
C PHE A 69 14.48 8.41 -8.63
N GLN A 70 15.58 8.21 -9.36
CA GLN A 70 16.63 9.22 -9.54
C GLN A 70 16.05 10.56 -9.98
N LYS A 71 15.18 10.52 -11.01
CA LYS A 71 14.50 11.72 -11.52
C LYS A 71 13.58 12.34 -10.47
N ALA A 72 12.79 11.52 -9.74
CA ALA A 72 11.90 12.02 -8.70
C ALA A 72 12.65 12.73 -7.58
N ILE A 73 13.85 12.25 -7.21
CA ILE A 73 14.74 12.86 -6.23
C ILE A 73 15.35 14.16 -6.80
N ALA A 74 15.83 14.13 -8.04
CA ALA A 74 16.49 15.28 -8.69
C ALA A 74 15.52 16.45 -8.91
N ASP A 75 14.29 16.17 -9.32
CA ASP A 75 13.25 17.18 -9.59
C ASP A 75 12.67 17.81 -8.30
N SER A 76 13.01 17.32 -7.14
CA SER A 76 12.54 17.88 -5.87
C SER A 76 13.46 19.02 -5.41
N ASP A 77 12.90 20.13 -4.98
CA ASP A 77 13.65 21.24 -4.34
C ASP A 77 13.79 21.04 -2.81
N ALA A 78 13.26 19.95 -2.26
CA ALA A 78 13.31 19.67 -0.84
C ALA A 78 14.71 19.26 -0.37
N GLU A 79 15.07 19.67 0.85
CA GLU A 79 16.32 19.30 1.53
C GLU A 79 16.23 17.90 2.15
N GLU A 80 15.01 17.47 2.51
CA GLU A 80 14.73 16.16 3.10
C GLU A 80 13.76 15.37 2.23
N ILE A 81 14.11 14.14 1.87
CA ILE A 81 13.28 13.26 1.05
C ILE A 81 13.06 11.94 1.78
N TYR A 82 11.79 11.61 1.92
CA TYR A 82 11.32 10.35 2.49
C TYR A 82 10.68 9.52 1.40
N ILE A 83 11.23 8.36 1.09
CA ILE A 83 10.71 7.46 0.04
C ILE A 83 10.07 6.26 0.71
N VAL A 84 8.79 6.03 0.48
CA VAL A 84 8.04 4.86 0.95
C VAL A 84 7.78 3.95 -0.24
N THR A 85 8.16 2.68 -0.12
CA THR A 85 7.93 1.69 -1.18
C THR A 85 7.09 0.53 -0.67
N LEU A 86 6.34 -0.10 -1.56
CA LEU A 86 5.70 -1.36 -1.22
C LEU A 86 6.73 -2.42 -0.82
N SER A 87 6.27 -3.43 -0.08
CA SER A 87 7.12 -4.46 0.50
C SER A 87 8.12 -5.06 -0.50
N ALA A 88 9.39 -5.09 -0.10
CA ALA A 88 10.47 -5.74 -0.84
C ALA A 88 10.27 -7.26 -1.03
N LYS A 89 9.34 -7.88 -0.29
CA LYS A 89 8.93 -9.28 -0.49
C LYS A 89 7.94 -9.45 -1.65
N LEU A 90 7.29 -8.37 -2.08
CA LEU A 90 6.26 -8.38 -3.11
C LEU A 90 6.74 -7.79 -4.44
N SER A 91 7.71 -6.88 -4.40
CA SER A 91 8.19 -6.13 -5.58
C SER A 91 9.67 -5.77 -5.49
N GLY A 92 10.28 -5.53 -6.66
CA GLY A 92 11.63 -4.97 -6.77
C GLY A 92 11.71 -3.45 -6.55
N THR A 93 10.61 -2.79 -6.19
CA THR A 93 10.53 -1.32 -6.09
C THR A 93 11.49 -0.74 -5.06
N PHE A 94 11.61 -1.37 -3.87
CA PHE A 94 12.59 -0.97 -2.86
C PHE A 94 14.03 -0.97 -3.40
N GLN A 95 14.40 -2.04 -4.11
CA GLN A 95 15.72 -2.13 -4.73
C GLN A 95 15.90 -1.07 -5.84
N ALA A 96 14.88 -0.83 -6.65
CA ALA A 96 14.92 0.20 -7.68
C ALA A 96 15.08 1.60 -7.07
N ALA A 97 14.39 1.91 -5.98
CA ALA A 97 14.53 3.17 -5.25
C ALA A 97 15.95 3.33 -4.68
N THR A 98 16.51 2.27 -4.09
CA THR A 98 17.90 2.27 -3.57
C THR A 98 18.94 2.55 -4.66
N ILE A 99 18.82 1.90 -5.82
CA ILE A 99 19.70 2.17 -6.96
C ILE A 99 19.48 3.60 -7.47
N GLY A 100 18.23 4.06 -7.55
CA GLY A 100 17.89 5.43 -7.97
C GLY A 100 18.51 6.50 -7.07
N GLN A 101 18.53 6.28 -5.75
CA GLN A 101 19.26 7.15 -4.82
C GLN A 101 20.76 7.17 -5.13
N SER A 102 21.39 6.01 -5.29
CA SER A 102 22.82 5.92 -5.62
C SER A 102 23.17 6.66 -6.92
N LEU A 103 22.34 6.48 -7.96
CA LEU A 103 22.51 7.21 -9.24
C LEU A 103 22.38 8.73 -9.07
N TYR A 104 21.46 9.18 -8.19
CA TYR A 104 21.33 10.60 -7.89
C TYR A 104 22.59 11.12 -7.19
N GLU A 105 23.11 10.43 -6.18
CA GLU A 105 24.29 10.82 -5.40
C GLU A 105 25.54 10.90 -6.28
N GLU A 106 25.75 9.91 -7.17
CA GLU A 106 26.85 9.91 -8.14
C GLU A 106 26.82 11.12 -9.07
N ASN A 107 25.63 11.53 -9.53
CA ASN A 107 25.48 12.63 -10.48
C ASN A 107 25.47 14.02 -9.82
N SER A 108 25.06 14.13 -8.56
CA SER A 108 24.82 15.41 -7.89
C SER A 108 25.93 15.81 -6.91
N GLY A 109 26.89 14.90 -6.65
CA GLY A 109 27.88 15.03 -5.58
C GLY A 109 27.25 14.76 -4.19
N GLU A 110 28.05 14.18 -3.28
CA GLU A 110 27.60 13.83 -1.94
C GLU A 110 27.05 15.06 -1.16
N GLY A 111 25.97 14.89 -0.43
CA GLY A 111 25.59 15.76 0.68
C GLY A 111 24.60 16.86 0.42
N LYS A 112 23.92 16.92 -0.75
CA LYS A 112 22.94 18.01 -1.00
C LYS A 112 21.57 17.78 -0.39
N LYS A 113 21.10 16.54 -0.24
CA LYS A 113 19.79 16.18 0.32
C LYS A 113 19.91 15.05 1.33
N LYS A 114 19.10 15.09 2.38
CA LYS A 114 18.92 13.95 3.28
C LYS A 114 17.86 13.05 2.67
N ILE A 115 18.19 11.81 2.38
CA ILE A 115 17.28 10.85 1.72
C ILE A 115 17.20 9.60 2.56
N HIS A 116 15.98 9.11 2.82
CA HIS A 116 15.77 7.81 3.43
C HIS A 116 14.68 7.03 2.69
N ILE A 117 14.90 5.73 2.49
CA ILE A 117 14.00 4.83 1.77
C ILE A 117 13.45 3.81 2.77
N PHE A 118 12.15 3.82 2.98
CA PHE A 118 11.45 2.88 3.83
C PHE A 118 10.95 1.68 3.01
N ASN A 119 11.30 0.47 3.45
CA ASN A 119 10.56 -0.72 3.07
C ASN A 119 9.31 -0.81 3.96
N SER A 120 8.14 -0.50 3.42
CA SER A 120 6.91 -0.44 4.22
C SER A 120 6.53 -1.76 4.89
N ASN A 121 7.06 -2.90 4.45
CA ASN A 121 6.57 -4.24 4.79
C ASN A 121 5.05 -4.41 4.53
N SER A 122 4.49 -3.55 3.71
CA SER A 122 3.06 -3.44 3.42
C SER A 122 2.83 -3.15 1.93
N ALA A 123 1.61 -2.76 1.59
CA ALA A 123 1.17 -2.29 0.30
C ALA A 123 -0.11 -1.46 0.48
N SER A 124 -0.46 -0.60 -0.49
CA SER A 124 -1.76 0.08 -0.54
C SER A 124 -2.03 0.94 0.71
N ALA A 125 -3.04 0.58 1.51
CA ALA A 125 -3.41 1.26 2.76
C ALA A 125 -2.21 1.49 3.69
N GLY A 126 -1.25 0.55 3.75
CA GLY A 126 -0.10 0.66 4.64
C GLY A 126 0.91 1.71 4.19
N GLU A 127 1.17 1.81 2.90
CA GLU A 127 2.04 2.87 2.37
C GLU A 127 1.39 4.24 2.52
N CYS A 128 0.09 4.36 2.21
CA CYS A 128 -0.68 5.57 2.43
C CYS A 128 -0.59 6.03 3.90
N LYS A 129 -0.81 5.10 4.84
CA LYS A 129 -0.68 5.36 6.28
C LYS A 129 0.69 5.90 6.64
N LEU A 130 1.77 5.23 6.22
CA LEU A 130 3.14 5.66 6.52
C LEU A 130 3.45 7.06 5.96
N CYS A 131 3.00 7.36 4.75
CA CYS A 131 3.15 8.70 4.16
C CYS A 131 2.43 9.79 4.98
N MET A 132 1.23 9.50 5.50
CA MET A 132 0.50 10.41 6.38
C MET A 132 1.20 10.60 7.73
N GLU A 133 1.77 9.53 8.31
CA GLU A 133 2.53 9.62 9.57
C GLU A 133 3.82 10.44 9.39
N ILE A 134 4.53 10.29 8.26
CA ILE A 134 5.70 11.12 7.95
C ILE A 134 5.30 12.60 7.91
N GLN A 135 4.21 12.94 7.21
CA GLN A 135 3.72 14.32 7.15
C GLN A 135 3.45 14.88 8.54
N GLU A 136 2.69 14.17 9.36
CA GLU A 136 2.36 14.62 10.74
C GLU A 136 3.61 14.85 11.60
N LEU A 137 4.57 13.93 11.53
CA LEU A 137 5.83 14.08 12.26
C LEU A 137 6.61 15.32 11.81
N LYS A 138 6.63 15.60 10.51
CA LYS A 138 7.27 16.81 9.96
C LYS A 138 6.52 18.09 10.36
N GLU A 139 5.20 18.08 10.31
CA GLU A 139 4.36 19.20 10.76
C GLU A 139 4.49 19.44 12.28
N ALA A 140 4.75 18.39 13.06
CA ALA A 140 5.09 18.47 14.49
C ALA A 140 6.53 18.93 14.76
N GLY A 141 7.32 19.26 13.72
CA GLY A 141 8.67 19.80 13.83
C GLY A 141 9.76 18.76 14.15
N LYS A 142 9.50 17.46 13.93
CA LYS A 142 10.48 16.40 14.12
C LYS A 142 11.67 16.53 13.17
N SER A 143 12.87 16.24 13.66
CA SER A 143 14.09 16.17 12.84
C SER A 143 14.01 15.00 11.84
N PHE A 144 14.88 15.01 10.84
CA PHE A 144 14.98 13.92 9.87
C PHE A 144 15.23 12.58 10.56
N GLU A 145 16.18 12.54 11.48
CA GLU A 145 16.60 11.35 12.20
C GLU A 145 15.48 10.79 13.12
N GLU A 146 14.71 11.70 13.76
CA GLU A 146 13.54 11.30 14.56
C GLU A 146 12.45 10.68 13.67
N VAL A 147 12.15 11.29 12.53
CA VAL A 147 11.17 10.75 11.57
C VAL A 147 11.60 9.38 11.08
N VAL A 148 12.85 9.24 10.65
CA VAL A 148 13.40 7.96 10.19
C VAL A 148 13.24 6.89 11.27
N SER A 149 13.67 7.16 12.48
CA SER A 149 13.59 6.19 13.58
C SER A 149 12.16 5.77 13.91
N LEU A 150 11.22 6.72 13.95
CA LEU A 150 9.81 6.44 14.26
C LEU A 150 9.12 5.65 13.16
N ILE A 151 9.37 6.01 11.89
CA ILE A 151 8.73 5.34 10.74
C ILE A 151 9.34 3.95 10.50
N GLU A 152 10.65 3.73 10.70
CA GLU A 152 11.24 2.39 10.65
C GLU A 152 10.61 1.46 11.70
N LYS A 153 10.37 1.97 12.91
CA LYS A 153 9.65 1.23 13.93
C LYS A 153 8.22 0.91 13.45
N GLU A 154 7.51 1.90 12.91
CA GLU A 154 6.15 1.71 12.38
C GLU A 154 6.12 0.67 11.24
N CYS A 155 7.10 0.69 10.31
CA CYS A 155 7.24 -0.33 9.27
C CYS A 155 7.41 -1.76 9.82
N SER A 156 8.04 -1.89 11.00
CA SER A 156 8.21 -3.19 11.66
C SER A 156 6.98 -3.66 12.44
N GLU A 157 6.11 -2.74 12.85
CA GLU A 157 4.92 -3.02 13.67
C GLU A 157 3.61 -2.93 12.88
N ILE A 158 3.66 -2.52 11.61
CA ILE A 158 2.47 -2.30 10.79
C ILE A 158 1.63 -3.57 10.65
N THR A 159 0.34 -3.44 10.90
CA THR A 159 -0.61 -4.53 10.74
C THR A 159 -1.43 -4.31 9.48
N THR A 160 -1.21 -5.15 8.46
CA THR A 160 -1.94 -5.09 7.18
C THR A 160 -2.75 -6.35 7.00
N LEU A 161 -4.06 -6.22 6.79
CA LEU A 161 -4.96 -7.32 6.44
C LEU A 161 -5.80 -6.98 5.22
N PHE A 162 -6.30 -8.01 4.54
CA PHE A 162 -7.19 -7.83 3.41
C PHE A 162 -8.12 -9.02 3.17
N VAL A 163 -9.27 -8.74 2.56
CA VAL A 163 -10.22 -9.74 2.06
C VAL A 163 -10.59 -9.38 0.63
N LEU A 164 -10.40 -10.33 -0.28
CA LEU A 164 -10.59 -10.14 -1.72
C LEU A 164 -11.66 -11.08 -2.28
N GLU A 165 -12.27 -10.69 -3.39
CA GLU A 165 -13.19 -11.58 -4.11
C GLU A 165 -12.44 -12.78 -4.71
N SER A 166 -11.21 -12.60 -5.17
CA SER A 166 -10.33 -13.66 -5.70
C SER A 166 -8.88 -13.40 -5.32
N LEU A 167 -8.13 -14.46 -5.07
CA LEU A 167 -6.68 -14.43 -4.90
C LEU A 167 -5.90 -14.86 -6.16
N ASP A 168 -6.59 -15.06 -7.26
CA ASP A 168 -6.00 -15.61 -8.48
C ASP A 168 -4.88 -14.75 -9.05
N THR A 169 -5.03 -13.42 -9.04
CA THR A 169 -4.01 -12.51 -9.54
C THR A 169 -2.74 -12.60 -8.69
N LEU A 170 -2.86 -12.58 -7.36
CA LEU A 170 -1.74 -12.76 -6.45
C LEU A 170 -1.03 -14.11 -6.66
N ARG A 171 -1.82 -15.18 -6.84
CA ARG A 171 -1.29 -16.54 -7.07
C ARG A 171 -0.56 -16.63 -8.41
N LYS A 172 -1.20 -16.21 -9.51
CA LYS A 172 -0.64 -16.27 -10.87
C LYS A 172 0.64 -15.46 -11.02
N ASN A 173 0.74 -14.36 -10.28
CA ASN A 173 1.92 -13.49 -10.27
C ASN A 173 2.94 -13.87 -9.19
N GLY A 174 2.78 -14.98 -8.48
CA GLY A 174 3.77 -15.51 -7.54
C GLY A 174 3.88 -14.76 -6.20
N ARG A 175 2.88 -13.97 -5.78
CA ARG A 175 2.88 -13.22 -4.52
C ARG A 175 2.27 -14.01 -3.34
N LEU A 176 1.79 -15.23 -3.58
CA LEU A 176 1.29 -16.16 -2.56
C LEU A 176 2.25 -17.32 -2.32
N THR A 177 3.54 -17.10 -2.39
CA THR A 177 4.56 -18.12 -2.10
C THR A 177 4.51 -18.49 -0.61
N GLY A 178 4.35 -19.79 -0.31
CA GLY A 178 4.25 -20.27 1.08
C GLY A 178 2.83 -20.36 1.66
N VAL A 179 1.83 -19.80 0.99
CA VAL A 179 0.43 -20.09 1.33
C VAL A 179 0.08 -21.48 0.82
N LYS A 180 -0.29 -22.41 1.73
CA LYS A 180 -0.72 -23.77 1.36
C LYS A 180 -1.79 -23.66 0.27
N ALA A 181 -1.65 -24.50 -0.77
CA ALA A 181 -2.54 -24.50 -1.91
C ALA A 181 -4.00 -24.34 -1.47
N PHE A 182 -4.59 -23.24 -1.84
CA PHE A 182 -5.99 -22.96 -1.56
C PHE A 182 -6.81 -24.04 -2.26
N LEU A 183 -7.43 -24.92 -1.50
CA LEU A 183 -8.41 -25.83 -2.06
C LEU A 183 -9.59 -24.98 -2.52
N ALA A 184 -9.57 -24.61 -3.80
CA ALA A 184 -10.60 -23.85 -4.50
C ALA A 184 -11.98 -24.55 -4.55
N SER A 185 -12.13 -25.67 -3.81
CA SER A 185 -13.30 -26.55 -3.87
C SER A 185 -14.40 -26.22 -2.85
N ALA A 186 -14.17 -25.39 -1.87
CA ALA A 186 -15.20 -25.03 -0.91
C ALA A 186 -15.97 -23.78 -1.35
N LEU A 187 -17.21 -23.98 -1.74
CA LEU A 187 -18.09 -22.93 -2.26
C LEU A 187 -18.15 -21.72 -1.30
N ASN A 188 -17.77 -20.53 -1.82
CA ASN A 188 -17.86 -19.25 -1.12
C ASN A 188 -17.00 -19.10 0.15
N ILE A 189 -15.86 -19.79 0.25
CA ILE A 189 -14.88 -19.53 1.30
C ILE A 189 -14.05 -18.31 0.92
N LYS A 190 -13.99 -17.31 1.82
CA LYS A 190 -13.21 -16.10 1.69
C LYS A 190 -12.10 -16.12 2.75
N PRO A 191 -10.82 -16.15 2.34
CA PRO A 191 -9.71 -16.05 3.27
C PRO A 191 -9.54 -14.63 3.79
N VAL A 192 -9.11 -14.51 5.03
CA VAL A 192 -8.57 -13.29 5.61
C VAL A 192 -7.06 -13.40 5.52
N MET A 193 -6.50 -12.56 4.67
CA MET A 193 -5.07 -12.50 4.39
C MET A 193 -4.45 -11.31 5.10
N GLY A 194 -3.15 -11.29 5.21
CA GLY A 194 -2.40 -10.13 5.69
C GLY A 194 -0.91 -10.32 5.49
N ALA A 195 -0.08 -9.49 6.14
CA ALA A 195 1.36 -9.53 6.02
C ALA A 195 2.05 -9.92 7.33
N VAL A 196 3.13 -10.67 7.22
CA VAL A 196 4.14 -10.88 8.26
C VAL A 196 5.50 -10.63 7.63
N ASP A 197 6.25 -9.71 8.18
CA ASP A 197 7.55 -9.27 7.62
C ASP A 197 7.48 -8.96 6.12
N GLY A 198 6.38 -8.33 5.71
CA GLY A 198 6.12 -7.94 4.33
C GLY A 198 5.70 -9.07 3.38
N ALA A 199 5.64 -10.32 3.83
CA ALA A 199 5.17 -11.45 3.03
C ALA A 199 3.69 -11.76 3.31
N ILE A 200 2.94 -12.14 2.26
CA ILE A 200 1.52 -12.45 2.39
C ILE A 200 1.33 -13.79 3.09
N VAL A 201 0.48 -13.81 4.13
CA VAL A 201 0.09 -14.99 4.89
C VAL A 201 -1.42 -15.04 5.08
N GLN A 202 -1.96 -16.22 5.37
CA GLN A 202 -3.37 -16.41 5.71
C GLN A 202 -3.53 -16.41 7.23
N PHE A 203 -4.37 -15.51 7.75
CA PHE A 203 -4.71 -15.45 9.17
C PHE A 203 -6.02 -16.18 9.53
N GLY A 204 -6.91 -16.34 8.57
CA GLY A 204 -8.18 -16.98 8.80
C GLY A 204 -8.97 -17.21 7.51
N GLN A 205 -10.18 -17.70 7.65
CA GLN A 205 -11.12 -17.82 6.54
C GLN A 205 -12.56 -17.87 7.07
N GLN A 206 -13.50 -17.42 6.25
CA GLN A 206 -14.92 -17.48 6.59
C GLN A 206 -15.76 -17.82 5.36
N ARG A 207 -16.96 -18.30 5.58
CA ARG A 207 -17.91 -18.53 4.50
C ARG A 207 -18.70 -17.26 4.21
N GLY A 208 -18.49 -16.68 3.03
CA GLY A 208 -19.10 -15.43 2.56
C GLY A 208 -18.32 -14.18 2.98
N MET A 209 -18.42 -13.15 2.12
CA MET A 209 -17.65 -11.92 2.22
C MET A 209 -17.91 -11.17 3.54
N GLN A 210 -19.15 -10.97 3.92
CA GLN A 210 -19.49 -10.23 5.14
C GLN A 210 -18.89 -10.82 6.42
N LYS A 211 -18.90 -12.16 6.54
CA LYS A 211 -18.29 -12.84 7.69
C LYS A 211 -16.77 -12.74 7.66
N ALA A 212 -16.16 -12.78 6.46
CA ALA A 212 -14.73 -12.64 6.31
C ALA A 212 -14.26 -11.19 6.66
N LEU A 213 -15.00 -10.17 6.26
CA LEU A 213 -14.73 -8.77 6.63
C LEU A 213 -14.84 -8.55 8.14
N LYS A 214 -15.87 -9.07 8.80
CA LYS A 214 -15.98 -9.01 10.27
C LYS A 214 -14.81 -9.71 10.95
N LYS A 215 -14.42 -10.90 10.45
CA LYS A 215 -13.24 -11.60 10.98
C LYS A 215 -11.94 -10.83 10.74
N MET A 216 -11.82 -10.13 9.64
CA MET A 216 -10.68 -9.24 9.36
C MET A 216 -10.61 -8.11 10.40
N VAL A 217 -11.73 -7.48 10.74
CA VAL A 217 -11.80 -6.42 11.78
C VAL A 217 -11.31 -6.96 13.13
N GLU A 218 -11.83 -8.12 13.57
CA GLU A 218 -11.41 -8.76 14.82
C GLU A 218 -9.89 -9.02 14.85
N LEU A 219 -9.40 -9.66 13.78
CA LEU A 219 -7.97 -10.00 13.65
C LEU A 219 -7.06 -8.78 13.56
N ALA A 220 -7.51 -7.72 12.88
CA ALA A 220 -6.74 -6.49 12.76
C ALA A 220 -6.52 -5.84 14.12
N VAL A 221 -7.59 -5.70 14.92
CA VAL A 221 -7.51 -5.15 16.28
C VAL A 221 -6.64 -6.04 17.18
N GLU A 222 -6.86 -7.37 17.14
CA GLU A 222 -6.08 -8.33 17.92
C GLU A 222 -4.56 -8.24 17.62
N LYS A 223 -4.20 -8.27 16.33
CA LYS A 223 -2.80 -8.25 15.89
C LYS A 223 -2.10 -6.92 16.13
N ALA A 224 -2.84 -5.83 16.11
CA ALA A 224 -2.31 -4.51 16.43
C ALA A 224 -2.14 -4.26 17.95
N GLY A 225 -2.32 -5.29 18.77
CA GLY A 225 -2.12 -5.24 20.22
C GLY A 225 -3.39 -5.09 21.05
N GLY A 226 -4.57 -5.21 20.42
CA GLY A 226 -5.88 -5.15 21.09
C GLY A 226 -6.46 -3.74 21.17
N VAL A 227 -7.66 -3.66 21.76
CA VAL A 227 -8.49 -2.43 21.80
C VAL A 227 -7.78 -1.22 22.40
N ASP A 228 -6.95 -1.42 23.40
CA ASP A 228 -6.24 -0.31 24.04
C ASP A 228 -5.05 0.20 23.21
N ALA A 229 -4.35 -0.69 22.51
CA ALA A 229 -3.21 -0.33 21.68
C ALA A 229 -3.60 0.46 20.42
N VAL A 230 -4.80 0.21 19.86
CA VAL A 230 -5.25 0.89 18.64
C VAL A 230 -5.81 2.27 18.85
N LYS A 231 -6.05 2.71 20.10
CA LYS A 231 -6.65 4.03 20.40
C LYS A 231 -5.89 5.22 19.82
N ASN A 232 -4.57 5.09 19.70
CA ASN A 232 -3.70 6.14 19.19
C ASN A 232 -3.24 5.87 17.75
N LYS A 233 -3.74 4.80 17.14
CA LYS A 233 -3.37 4.43 15.77
C LYS A 233 -4.36 5.03 14.75
N ARG A 234 -3.83 5.41 13.59
CA ARG A 234 -4.60 5.66 12.38
C ARG A 234 -4.94 4.32 11.74
N LEU A 235 -6.17 4.18 11.30
CA LEU A 235 -6.62 3.10 10.43
C LEU A 235 -6.83 3.65 9.02
N VAL A 236 -6.18 3.04 8.02
CA VAL A 236 -6.45 3.31 6.61
C VAL A 236 -7.18 2.11 6.00
N ILE A 237 -8.26 2.38 5.30
CA ILE A 237 -9.09 1.40 4.59
C ILE A 237 -9.05 1.75 3.11
N THR A 238 -8.49 0.87 2.29
CA THR A 238 -8.50 1.00 0.84
C THR A 238 -9.55 0.06 0.25
N HIS A 239 -10.37 0.56 -0.65
CA HIS A 239 -11.33 -0.25 -1.42
C HIS A 239 -11.03 -0.19 -2.91
N VAL A 240 -11.44 -1.23 -3.63
CA VAL A 240 -11.47 -1.22 -5.10
C VAL A 240 -12.91 -1.09 -5.55
N ASN A 241 -13.28 0.07 -6.08
CA ASN A 241 -14.61 0.32 -6.69
C ASN A 241 -15.82 -0.09 -5.81
N ASP A 242 -15.71 -0.06 -4.49
CA ASP A 242 -16.82 -0.40 -3.57
C ASP A 242 -16.76 0.48 -2.30
N PRO A 243 -17.07 1.78 -2.42
CA PRO A 243 -17.06 2.72 -1.28
C PRO A 243 -18.08 2.34 -0.20
N GLU A 244 -19.21 1.76 -0.58
CA GLU A 244 -20.25 1.34 0.38
C GLU A 244 -19.72 0.23 1.30
N ARG A 245 -18.96 -0.73 0.75
CA ARG A 245 -18.31 -1.78 1.52
C ARG A 245 -17.24 -1.21 2.44
N ALA A 246 -16.47 -0.23 2.00
CA ALA A 246 -15.48 0.45 2.84
C ALA A 246 -16.12 1.17 4.04
N GLU A 247 -17.22 1.88 3.82
CA GLU A 247 -17.98 2.51 4.91
C GLU A 247 -18.59 1.49 5.89
N GLN A 248 -19.05 0.35 5.40
CA GLN A 248 -19.51 -0.74 6.27
C GLN A 248 -18.36 -1.30 7.13
N VAL A 249 -17.19 -1.50 6.53
CA VAL A 249 -15.98 -1.97 7.26
C VAL A 249 -15.53 -0.93 8.28
N LYS A 250 -15.55 0.37 7.93
CA LYS A 250 -15.29 1.46 8.88
C LYS A 250 -16.23 1.39 10.07
N ALA A 251 -17.56 1.27 9.83
CA ALA A 251 -18.54 1.16 10.90
C ALA A 251 -18.33 -0.09 11.79
N ASP A 252 -17.84 -1.19 11.23
CA ASP A 252 -17.51 -2.38 12.00
C ASP A 252 -16.24 -2.17 12.85
N PHE A 253 -15.23 -1.44 12.36
CA PHE A 253 -14.06 -1.01 13.16
C PHE A 253 -14.44 -0.06 14.29
N GLU A 254 -15.30 0.95 14.04
CA GLU A 254 -15.78 1.89 15.05
C GLU A 254 -16.53 1.21 16.20
N LYS A 255 -17.22 0.09 15.91
CA LYS A 255 -17.86 -0.74 16.93
C LYS A 255 -16.85 -1.60 17.70
N ALA A 256 -15.78 -2.03 17.05
CA ALA A 256 -14.78 -2.93 17.63
C ALA A 256 -13.80 -2.20 18.56
N ALA A 257 -13.38 -0.99 18.20
CA ALA A 257 -12.41 -0.20 18.95
C ALA A 257 -12.51 1.30 18.61
N LYS A 258 -11.91 2.14 19.47
CA LYS A 258 -11.68 3.55 19.18
C LYS A 258 -10.32 3.69 18.48
N PHE A 259 -10.26 4.43 17.39
CA PHE A 259 -9.04 4.80 16.68
C PHE A 259 -8.77 6.29 16.82
N ARG A 260 -7.52 6.73 16.56
CA ARG A 260 -7.20 8.15 16.47
C ARG A 260 -8.00 8.80 15.34
N ASP A 261 -7.91 8.21 14.17
CA ASP A 261 -8.70 8.54 12.98
C ASP A 261 -8.85 7.32 12.06
N ILE A 262 -9.82 7.38 11.15
CA ILE A 262 -10.06 6.36 10.14
C ILE A 262 -10.17 7.04 8.78
N VAL A 263 -9.29 6.66 7.87
CA VAL A 263 -9.22 7.21 6.51
C VAL A 263 -9.65 6.15 5.51
N ILE A 264 -10.50 6.52 4.56
CA ILE A 264 -10.87 5.65 3.43
C ILE A 264 -10.21 6.19 2.17
N THR A 265 -9.61 5.30 1.38
CA THR A 265 -9.03 5.61 0.07
C THR A 265 -9.59 4.69 -1.01
N ASN A 266 -9.62 5.18 -2.25
CA ASN A 266 -9.88 4.35 -3.41
C ASN A 266 -8.56 3.83 -3.98
N ALA A 267 -8.50 2.54 -4.30
CA ALA A 267 -7.32 1.89 -4.86
C ALA A 267 -6.93 2.50 -6.20
N ARG A 268 -5.63 2.68 -6.41
CA ARG A 268 -5.06 2.98 -7.72
C ARG A 268 -4.76 1.68 -8.48
N GLY A 269 -3.99 1.78 -9.56
CA GLY A 269 -3.84 0.69 -10.50
C GLY A 269 -3.24 -0.59 -9.92
N VAL A 270 -2.17 -0.49 -9.14
CA VAL A 270 -1.51 -1.67 -8.55
C VAL A 270 -2.45 -2.41 -7.62
N ALA A 271 -3.06 -1.71 -6.67
CA ALA A 271 -4.00 -2.33 -5.74
C ALA A 271 -5.26 -2.83 -6.46
N THR A 272 -5.75 -2.13 -7.48
CA THR A 272 -6.87 -2.60 -8.33
C THR A 272 -6.55 -3.94 -9.00
N ILE A 273 -5.33 -4.12 -9.51
CA ILE A 273 -4.89 -5.38 -10.13
C ILE A 273 -4.93 -6.54 -9.15
N TYR A 274 -4.32 -6.35 -7.98
CA TYR A 274 -4.09 -7.46 -7.04
C TYR A 274 -5.27 -7.71 -6.11
N ALA A 275 -6.00 -6.65 -5.71
CA ALA A 275 -7.17 -6.78 -4.87
C ALA A 275 -8.45 -7.09 -5.65
N ASN A 276 -8.46 -6.84 -6.96
CA ASN A 276 -9.60 -6.99 -7.85
C ASN A 276 -10.81 -6.14 -7.44
N ASP A 277 -11.85 -6.11 -8.28
CA ASP A 277 -13.09 -5.42 -7.98
C ASP A 277 -13.65 -5.83 -6.60
N LYS A 278 -14.05 -4.85 -5.81
CA LYS A 278 -14.62 -4.99 -4.46
C LYS A 278 -13.67 -5.54 -3.38
N GLY A 279 -12.38 -5.56 -3.62
CA GLY A 279 -11.38 -5.88 -2.61
C GLY A 279 -11.33 -4.82 -1.50
N ILE A 280 -11.02 -5.25 -0.26
CA ILE A 280 -10.78 -4.38 0.90
C ILE A 280 -9.41 -4.71 1.48
N ILE A 281 -8.61 -3.66 1.70
CA ILE A 281 -7.31 -3.71 2.35
C ILE A 281 -7.34 -2.73 3.53
N VAL A 282 -6.81 -3.14 4.67
CA VAL A 282 -6.73 -2.28 5.86
C VAL A 282 -5.32 -2.30 6.43
N ALA A 283 -4.89 -1.16 6.99
CA ALA A 283 -3.61 -1.02 7.68
C ALA A 283 -3.74 -0.14 8.92
N LEU A 284 -3.07 -0.56 10.03
CA LEU A 284 -3.08 0.15 11.30
C LEU A 284 -1.80 -0.10 12.11
#